data_fba2066e60875a553e29a15493161b2a
#
_entry.id   fba2066e60875a553e29a15493161b2a
#
_cell.length_a   1.000
_cell.length_b   1.000
_cell.length_c   1.000
_cell.angle_alpha   90.00
_cell.angle_beta   90.00
_cell.angle_gamma   90.00
#
_symmetry.space_group_name_H-M   'P 1'
#
loop_
_entity.id
_entity.type
_entity.pdbx_description
1 polymer ?
#
loop_
_entity_poly.entity_id
_entity_poly.type
_entity_poly.pdbx_seq_one_letter_code
_entity_poly.pdbx_strand_id
1 'polypeptide(L)'
;MTDNLFFRLIQNAVGTADGFGPVVPSAEEWSAMNREAQKQTLLGVCFAGVQRVCGAHPEQAVNLPAALKMRWLGAAANIQKRNEVMNRHCVELQEMFDRDGMRLTTFKGQSVAALYGEELRGLRQAGDIDVYVECGREKALEYLRKKDIDNGGWDYVHAHPKIFNDAEVELHYRLSISHDLFKNRKIQEFWGSHVADFFAGKAELPCGEIVCPSDYIHLFYLLHHAFRHLISGGIGLRQMMDIYFAILRRDAGMDARLMKDVNDMGMTRFASASMWVLRTVFALPEIPSLWNADEAEGQFLLNEIMAGGNFGHGDTRFRHPTSRAGKLVEIARRNLHLLSHYESDALAAPFYYIWHFFWKRIQICRMWFRRRA
;
A
#
# COMPACT_ATOMS: atom_id res chain seq x y z
N MET A 1 3.21 24.11 -12.16
CA MET A 1 3.78 22.73 -12.03
C MET A 1 3.32 21.86 -13.20
N THR A 2 3.35 22.43 -14.38
CA THR A 2 2.60 21.95 -15.53
C THR A 2 3.38 21.00 -16.38
N ASP A 3 4.45 20.49 -16.30
CA ASP A 3 5.06 19.52 -17.22
C ASP A 3 6.06 18.56 -16.55
N ASN A 4 5.61 17.88 -15.48
CA ASN A 4 6.40 16.77 -14.96
C ASN A 4 6.23 15.56 -15.88
N LEU A 5 7.22 15.28 -16.72
CA LEU A 5 7.21 14.18 -17.68
C LEU A 5 6.96 12.82 -17.03
N PHE A 6 7.40 12.65 -15.79
CA PHE A 6 7.13 11.41 -15.05
C PHE A 6 5.64 11.26 -14.70
N PHE A 7 4.97 12.34 -14.28
CA PHE A 7 3.52 12.29 -14.05
C PHE A 7 2.76 12.09 -15.37
N ARG A 8 3.22 12.73 -16.45
CA ARG A 8 2.65 12.53 -17.77
C ARG A 8 2.79 11.09 -18.24
N LEU A 9 3.91 10.44 -17.96
CA LEU A 9 4.11 9.00 -18.24
C LEU A 9 3.14 8.12 -17.44
N ILE A 10 2.91 8.43 -16.14
CA ILE A 10 1.91 7.75 -15.31
C ILE A 10 0.50 7.95 -15.89
N GLN A 11 0.16 9.18 -16.28
CA GLN A 11 -1.13 9.51 -16.89
C GLN A 11 -1.35 8.74 -18.20
N ASN A 12 -0.31 8.59 -19.03
CA ASN A 12 -0.38 7.71 -20.20
C ASN A 12 -0.65 6.26 -19.79
N ALA A 13 0.03 5.76 -18.73
CA ALA A 13 -0.17 4.40 -18.27
C ALA A 13 -1.60 4.12 -17.78
N VAL A 14 -2.23 5.07 -17.09
CA VAL A 14 -3.61 4.93 -16.58
C VAL A 14 -4.67 5.40 -17.57
N GLY A 15 -4.28 5.94 -18.74
CA GLY A 15 -5.19 6.34 -19.80
C GLY A 15 -5.85 7.71 -19.61
N THR A 16 -5.29 8.57 -18.75
CA THR A 16 -5.78 9.95 -18.54
C THR A 16 -5.01 11.00 -19.33
N ALA A 17 -4.00 10.59 -20.09
CA ALA A 17 -3.27 11.42 -21.05
C ALA A 17 -2.99 10.66 -22.35
N ASP A 18 -2.78 11.44 -23.42
CA ASP A 18 -2.37 10.96 -24.73
C ASP A 18 -1.04 11.62 -25.12
N GLY A 19 0.06 10.87 -24.95
CA GLY A 19 1.42 11.35 -25.17
C GLY A 19 1.90 12.42 -24.18
N PHE A 20 2.99 13.09 -24.55
CA PHE A 20 3.63 14.18 -23.79
C PHE A 20 3.24 15.58 -24.32
N GLY A 21 2.18 15.70 -25.13
CA GLY A 21 1.84 16.95 -25.81
C GLY A 21 2.92 17.35 -26.82
N PRO A 22 3.40 18.62 -26.82
CA PRO A 22 4.43 19.07 -27.74
C PRO A 22 5.86 18.64 -27.37
N VAL A 23 6.04 17.96 -26.23
CA VAL A 23 7.36 17.63 -25.70
C VAL A 23 7.85 16.29 -26.28
N VAL A 24 9.12 16.27 -26.72
CA VAL A 24 9.85 15.05 -27.11
C VAL A 24 10.93 14.81 -26.05
N PRO A 25 10.73 13.88 -25.11
CA PRO A 25 11.70 13.66 -24.02
C PRO A 25 13.09 13.30 -24.55
N SER A 26 14.13 13.85 -23.96
CA SER A 26 15.52 13.50 -24.19
C SER A 26 15.89 12.13 -23.61
N ALA A 27 17.03 11.58 -23.96
CA ALA A 27 17.53 10.30 -23.42
C ALA A 27 17.75 10.38 -21.88
N GLU A 28 18.18 11.53 -21.39
CA GLU A 28 18.37 11.83 -19.96
C GLU A 28 17.03 11.85 -19.22
N GLU A 29 16.00 12.47 -19.80
CA GLU A 29 14.64 12.53 -19.22
C GLU A 29 14.01 11.13 -19.20
N TRP A 30 14.15 10.32 -20.23
CA TRP A 30 13.73 8.92 -20.22
C TRP A 30 14.41 8.13 -19.09
N SER A 31 15.73 8.36 -18.92
CA SER A 31 16.52 7.73 -17.85
C SER A 31 16.05 8.21 -16.45
N ALA A 32 15.70 9.49 -16.31
CA ALA A 32 15.17 10.07 -15.09
C ALA A 32 13.80 9.48 -14.74
N MET A 33 12.89 9.40 -15.71
CA MET A 33 11.58 8.76 -15.52
C MET A 33 11.69 7.30 -15.08
N ASN A 34 12.63 6.53 -15.65
CA ASN A 34 12.87 5.15 -15.22
C ASN A 34 13.37 5.07 -13.76
N ARG A 35 14.30 5.95 -13.35
CA ARG A 35 14.78 6.01 -11.96
C ARG A 35 13.65 6.36 -10.98
N GLU A 36 12.81 7.34 -11.32
CA GLU A 36 11.66 7.68 -10.49
C GLU A 36 10.64 6.53 -10.44
N ALA A 37 10.34 5.87 -11.55
CA ALA A 37 9.47 4.70 -11.59
C ALA A 37 9.98 3.57 -10.67
N GLN A 38 11.29 3.36 -10.63
CA GLN A 38 11.92 2.40 -9.71
C GLN A 38 11.77 2.84 -8.25
N LYS A 39 12.08 4.10 -7.94
CA LYS A 39 11.98 4.67 -6.59
C LYS A 39 10.56 4.62 -6.04
N GLN A 40 9.56 4.83 -6.91
CA GLN A 40 8.14 4.83 -6.55
C GLN A 40 7.48 3.43 -6.66
N THR A 41 8.24 2.39 -7.03
CA THR A 41 7.73 1.01 -7.22
C THR A 41 6.62 0.95 -8.29
N LEU A 42 6.80 1.69 -9.38
CA LEU A 42 5.88 1.81 -10.51
C LEU A 42 6.48 1.35 -11.84
N LEU A 43 7.61 0.62 -11.84
CA LEU A 43 8.31 0.23 -13.06
C LEU A 43 7.39 -0.47 -14.08
N GLY A 44 6.58 -1.44 -13.64
CA GLY A 44 5.69 -2.17 -14.53
C GLY A 44 4.63 -1.25 -15.15
N VAL A 45 3.93 -0.49 -14.29
CA VAL A 45 2.87 0.43 -14.75
C VAL A 45 3.43 1.53 -15.68
N CYS A 46 4.54 2.15 -15.31
CA CYS A 46 5.18 3.15 -16.17
C CYS A 46 5.65 2.54 -17.51
N PHE A 47 6.02 1.26 -17.55
CA PHE A 47 6.34 0.60 -18.82
C PHE A 47 5.11 0.47 -19.73
N ALA A 48 3.91 0.25 -19.18
CA ALA A 48 2.68 0.33 -19.97
C ALA A 48 2.49 1.73 -20.59
N GLY A 49 2.81 2.79 -19.84
CA GLY A 49 2.84 4.16 -20.39
C GLY A 49 3.86 4.32 -21.52
N VAL A 50 5.07 3.78 -21.36
CA VAL A 50 6.08 3.74 -22.45
C VAL A 50 5.55 3.03 -23.69
N GLN A 51 4.88 1.88 -23.52
CA GLN A 51 4.32 1.13 -24.65
C GLN A 51 3.23 1.92 -25.39
N ARG A 52 2.34 2.59 -24.63
CA ARG A 52 1.30 3.45 -25.23
C ARG A 52 1.89 4.62 -26.00
N VAL A 53 2.86 5.33 -25.42
CA VAL A 53 3.56 6.42 -26.13
C VAL A 53 4.29 5.92 -27.36
N CYS A 54 5.04 4.81 -27.28
CA CYS A 54 5.70 4.23 -28.44
C CYS A 54 4.74 3.79 -29.56
N GLY A 55 3.52 3.37 -29.20
CA GLY A 55 2.51 2.93 -30.15
C GLY A 55 1.73 4.06 -30.80
N ALA A 56 1.26 5.03 -29.98
CA ALA A 56 0.42 6.13 -30.44
C ALA A 56 1.22 7.36 -30.93
N HIS A 57 2.40 7.62 -30.32
CA HIS A 57 3.22 8.81 -30.54
C HIS A 57 4.70 8.42 -30.71
N PRO A 58 5.05 7.62 -31.75
CA PRO A 58 6.43 7.13 -31.94
C PRO A 58 7.46 8.29 -32.07
N GLU A 59 7.05 9.43 -32.58
CA GLU A 59 7.86 10.65 -32.69
C GLU A 59 8.31 11.18 -31.33
N GLN A 60 7.55 10.96 -30.26
CA GLN A 60 7.90 11.35 -28.90
C GLN A 60 8.87 10.36 -28.23
N ALA A 61 9.02 9.18 -28.77
CA ALA A 61 9.90 8.13 -28.25
C ALA A 61 11.23 7.99 -29.00
N VAL A 62 11.53 8.89 -29.95
CA VAL A 62 12.75 8.80 -30.81
C VAL A 62 14.06 8.81 -30.02
N ASN A 63 14.06 9.51 -28.89
CA ASN A 63 15.25 9.60 -28.01
C ASN A 63 15.25 8.55 -26.88
N LEU A 64 14.30 7.62 -26.85
CA LEU A 64 14.30 6.53 -25.87
C LEU A 64 15.42 5.55 -26.18
N PRO A 65 16.46 5.43 -25.34
CA PRO A 65 17.58 4.52 -25.64
C PRO A 65 17.12 3.08 -25.71
N ALA A 66 17.46 2.37 -26.78
CA ALA A 66 17.04 0.98 -26.99
C ALA A 66 17.44 0.07 -25.81
N ALA A 67 18.65 0.24 -25.26
CA ALA A 67 19.11 -0.51 -24.10
C ALA A 67 18.26 -0.24 -22.84
N LEU A 68 17.79 1.00 -22.64
CA LEU A 68 16.90 1.35 -21.54
C LEU A 68 15.53 0.69 -21.74
N LYS A 69 14.96 0.80 -22.94
CA LYS A 69 13.68 0.17 -23.30
C LYS A 69 13.69 -1.33 -23.05
N MET A 70 14.76 -2.02 -23.44
CA MET A 70 14.90 -3.47 -23.24
C MET A 70 15.03 -3.85 -21.77
N ARG A 71 15.81 -3.09 -20.98
CA ARG A 71 15.89 -3.30 -19.52
C ARG A 71 14.54 -3.08 -18.83
N TRP A 72 13.80 -2.05 -19.24
CA TRP A 72 12.50 -1.76 -18.68
C TRP A 72 11.45 -2.83 -19.02
N LEU A 73 11.46 -3.31 -20.28
CA LEU A 73 10.68 -4.46 -20.70
C LEU A 73 10.99 -5.71 -19.86
N GLY A 74 12.26 -6.03 -19.66
CA GLY A 74 12.67 -7.16 -18.83
C GLY A 74 12.22 -7.03 -17.38
N ALA A 75 12.29 -5.82 -16.80
CA ALA A 75 11.77 -5.56 -15.46
C ALA A 75 10.24 -5.74 -15.37
N ALA A 76 9.48 -5.23 -16.35
CA ALA A 76 8.04 -5.41 -16.42
C ALA A 76 7.63 -6.89 -16.56
N ALA A 77 8.33 -7.65 -17.42
CA ALA A 77 8.10 -9.08 -17.57
C ALA A 77 8.38 -9.87 -16.27
N ASN A 78 9.42 -9.51 -15.53
CA ASN A 78 9.72 -10.11 -14.23
C ASN A 78 8.62 -9.78 -13.19
N ILE A 79 8.07 -8.56 -13.20
CA ILE A 79 6.94 -8.17 -12.35
C ILE A 79 5.72 -9.02 -12.69
N GLN A 80 5.38 -9.20 -13.97
CA GLN A 80 4.26 -10.04 -14.40
C GLN A 80 4.43 -11.49 -13.94
N LYS A 81 5.60 -12.08 -14.19
CA LYS A 81 5.90 -13.44 -13.73
C LYS A 81 5.80 -13.58 -12.20
N ARG A 82 6.26 -12.58 -11.46
CA ARG A 82 6.12 -12.56 -10.00
C ARG A 82 4.65 -12.51 -9.59
N ASN A 83 3.82 -11.69 -10.24
CA ASN A 83 2.39 -11.61 -9.96
C ASN A 83 1.66 -12.94 -10.25
N GLU A 84 2.05 -13.69 -11.29
CA GLU A 84 1.49 -15.02 -11.55
C GLU A 84 1.75 -15.99 -10.39
N VAL A 85 2.96 -15.95 -9.81
CA VAL A 85 3.29 -16.75 -8.63
C VAL A 85 2.44 -16.30 -7.43
N MET A 86 2.38 -15.00 -7.18
CA MET A 86 1.61 -14.43 -6.06
C MET A 86 0.11 -14.74 -6.18
N ASN A 87 -0.44 -14.71 -7.39
CA ASN A 87 -1.84 -15.07 -7.65
C ASN A 87 -2.12 -16.53 -7.25
N ARG A 88 -1.26 -17.48 -7.69
CA ARG A 88 -1.40 -18.90 -7.30
C ARG A 88 -1.33 -19.07 -5.79
N HIS A 89 -0.37 -18.44 -5.13
CA HIS A 89 -0.24 -18.54 -3.68
C HIS A 89 -1.44 -17.95 -2.92
N CYS A 90 -2.06 -16.87 -3.42
CA CYS A 90 -3.28 -16.35 -2.81
C CYS A 90 -4.45 -17.35 -2.92
N VAL A 91 -4.62 -18.02 -4.06
CA VAL A 91 -5.64 -19.06 -4.25
C VAL A 91 -5.34 -20.30 -3.38
N GLU A 92 -4.09 -20.77 -3.34
CA GLU A 92 -3.66 -21.88 -2.48
C GLU A 92 -3.92 -21.61 -1.00
N LEU A 93 -3.66 -20.37 -0.54
CA LEU A 93 -3.98 -19.95 0.84
C LEU A 93 -5.49 -19.97 1.09
N GLN A 94 -6.29 -19.41 0.18
CA GLN A 94 -7.75 -19.43 0.30
C GLN A 94 -8.25 -20.87 0.44
N GLU A 95 -7.87 -21.77 -0.46
CA GLU A 95 -8.24 -23.18 -0.42
C GLU A 95 -7.77 -23.92 0.83
N MET A 96 -6.56 -23.61 1.33
CA MET A 96 -6.02 -24.21 2.53
C MET A 96 -6.85 -23.86 3.77
N PHE A 97 -7.21 -22.59 3.92
CA PHE A 97 -7.98 -22.14 5.08
C PHE A 97 -9.45 -22.55 4.97
N ASP A 98 -10.04 -22.54 3.78
CA ASP A 98 -11.41 -23.01 3.56
C ASP A 98 -11.59 -24.49 3.89
N ARG A 99 -10.63 -25.35 3.50
CA ARG A 99 -10.62 -26.79 3.86
C ARG A 99 -10.58 -27.02 5.37
N ASP A 100 -9.94 -26.11 6.11
CA ASP A 100 -9.84 -26.19 7.57
C ASP A 100 -10.99 -25.47 8.29
N GLY A 101 -11.99 -24.95 7.55
CA GLY A 101 -13.15 -24.25 8.08
C GLY A 101 -12.82 -22.90 8.69
N MET A 102 -11.73 -22.27 8.26
CA MET A 102 -11.30 -20.96 8.73
C MET A 102 -11.55 -19.89 7.67
N ARG A 103 -12.20 -18.79 8.06
CA ARG A 103 -12.42 -17.67 7.16
C ARG A 103 -11.14 -16.86 6.98
N LEU A 104 -10.70 -16.73 5.73
CA LEU A 104 -9.55 -15.96 5.32
C LEU A 104 -9.96 -14.93 4.27
N THR A 105 -9.35 -13.77 4.27
CA THR A 105 -9.50 -12.74 3.23
C THR A 105 -8.15 -12.16 2.85
N THR A 106 -7.90 -12.01 1.56
CA THR A 106 -6.75 -11.27 1.03
C THR A 106 -7.14 -9.80 0.87
N PHE A 107 -6.50 -8.88 1.60
CA PHE A 107 -6.99 -7.50 1.70
C PHE A 107 -6.00 -6.43 1.19
N LYS A 108 -4.81 -6.83 0.77
CA LYS A 108 -3.79 -6.04 0.07
C LYS A 108 -3.21 -6.84 -1.11
N GLY A 109 -2.13 -6.37 -1.69
CA GLY A 109 -1.42 -7.13 -2.72
C GLY A 109 -2.30 -7.44 -3.92
N GLN A 110 -2.65 -8.71 -4.09
CA GLN A 110 -3.35 -9.21 -5.27
C GLN A 110 -4.83 -8.80 -5.33
N SER A 111 -5.50 -8.66 -4.18
CA SER A 111 -6.88 -8.15 -4.16
C SER A 111 -6.96 -6.69 -4.62
N VAL A 112 -5.96 -5.88 -4.29
CA VAL A 112 -5.85 -4.50 -4.78
C VAL A 112 -5.42 -4.46 -6.25
N ALA A 113 -4.52 -5.36 -6.69
CA ALA A 113 -4.12 -5.46 -8.09
C ALA A 113 -5.33 -5.74 -9.01
N ALA A 114 -6.31 -6.50 -8.53
CA ALA A 114 -7.56 -6.75 -9.26
C ALA A 114 -8.37 -5.47 -9.57
N LEU A 115 -8.18 -4.38 -8.81
CA LEU A 115 -8.82 -3.09 -9.05
C LEU A 115 -8.22 -2.35 -10.27
N TYR A 116 -7.00 -2.69 -10.70
CA TYR A 116 -6.26 -1.97 -11.76
C TYR A 116 -6.74 -2.25 -13.20
N GLY A 117 -7.68 -3.16 -13.37
CA GLY A 117 -8.09 -3.61 -14.69
C GLY A 117 -7.10 -4.58 -15.35
N GLU A 118 -7.49 -5.16 -16.48
CA GLU A 118 -6.76 -6.27 -17.10
C GLU A 118 -5.34 -5.89 -17.56
N GLU A 119 -5.17 -4.70 -18.12
CA GLU A 119 -3.89 -4.27 -18.69
C GLU A 119 -2.82 -3.99 -17.62
N LEU A 120 -3.21 -3.52 -16.44
CA LEU A 120 -2.31 -3.04 -15.41
C LEU A 120 -2.18 -3.96 -14.20
N ARG A 121 -3.17 -4.83 -13.95
CA ARG A 121 -3.16 -5.71 -12.74
C ARG A 121 -1.90 -6.56 -12.62
N GLY A 122 -1.41 -7.10 -13.74
CA GLY A 122 -0.17 -7.88 -13.79
C GLY A 122 1.11 -7.04 -13.65
N LEU A 123 1.02 -5.72 -13.79
CA LEU A 123 2.15 -4.78 -13.75
C LEU A 123 2.27 -4.05 -12.41
N ARG A 124 1.28 -4.19 -11.52
CA ARG A 124 1.40 -3.69 -10.15
C ARG A 124 2.46 -4.51 -9.41
N GLN A 125 3.52 -3.85 -8.96
CA GLN A 125 4.64 -4.52 -8.29
C GLN A 125 4.20 -5.08 -6.93
N ALA A 126 4.12 -6.41 -6.82
CA ALA A 126 3.78 -7.12 -5.60
C ALA A 126 4.93 -7.11 -4.60
N GLY A 127 4.61 -7.09 -3.32
CA GLY A 127 5.52 -7.32 -2.19
C GLY A 127 5.26 -8.68 -1.55
N ASP A 128 4.57 -8.64 -0.44
CA ASP A 128 4.10 -9.74 0.39
C ASP A 128 2.63 -10.11 0.10
N ILE A 129 2.18 -11.21 0.68
CA ILE A 129 0.77 -11.64 0.66
C ILE A 129 0.18 -11.33 2.04
N ASP A 130 -0.69 -10.33 2.08
CA ASP A 130 -1.39 -9.93 3.29
C ASP A 130 -2.76 -10.59 3.36
N VAL A 131 -2.96 -11.45 4.35
CA VAL A 131 -4.24 -12.11 4.61
C VAL A 131 -4.70 -11.87 6.03
N TYR A 132 -6.01 -11.74 6.23
CA TYR A 132 -6.62 -11.64 7.55
C TYR A 132 -7.44 -12.88 7.85
N VAL A 133 -7.31 -13.39 9.06
CA VAL A 133 -8.05 -14.54 9.57
C VAL A 133 -8.89 -14.15 10.79
N GLU A 134 -10.19 -14.49 10.76
CA GLU A 134 -11.16 -14.14 11.81
C GLU A 134 -11.08 -15.08 13.01
N CYS A 135 -9.95 -15.15 13.69
CA CYS A 135 -9.83 -16.05 14.85
C CYS A 135 -9.02 -15.49 16.02
N GLY A 136 -8.40 -14.32 15.84
CA GLY A 136 -7.50 -13.72 16.82
C GLY A 136 -6.15 -14.43 16.92
N ARG A 137 -5.18 -13.76 17.57
CA ARG A 137 -3.78 -14.18 17.61
C ARG A 137 -3.55 -15.59 18.15
N GLU A 138 -4.14 -15.91 19.29
CA GLU A 138 -3.85 -17.19 19.98
C GLU A 138 -4.28 -18.38 19.11
N LYS A 139 -5.48 -18.32 18.52
CA LYS A 139 -5.98 -19.37 17.61
C LYS A 139 -5.19 -19.41 16.31
N ALA A 140 -4.80 -18.24 15.74
CA ALA A 140 -3.97 -18.21 14.54
C ALA A 140 -2.61 -18.89 14.75
N LEU A 141 -1.91 -18.58 15.86
CA LEU A 141 -0.63 -19.20 16.20
C LEU A 141 -0.78 -20.70 16.55
N GLU A 142 -1.89 -21.09 17.19
CA GLU A 142 -2.20 -22.50 17.45
C GLU A 142 -2.46 -23.28 16.15
N TYR A 143 -3.17 -22.67 15.21
CA TYR A 143 -3.41 -23.25 13.88
C TYR A 143 -2.09 -23.53 13.15
N LEU A 144 -1.20 -22.54 13.07
CA LEU A 144 0.10 -22.71 12.44
C LEU A 144 0.90 -23.85 13.11
N ARG A 145 0.89 -23.90 14.44
CA ARG A 145 1.57 -24.98 15.19
C ARG A 145 0.98 -26.36 14.89
N LYS A 146 -0.36 -26.49 14.82
CA LYS A 146 -1.04 -27.76 14.48
C LYS A 146 -0.73 -28.26 13.07
N LYS A 147 -0.44 -27.33 12.14
CA LYS A 147 -0.05 -27.63 10.78
C LYS A 147 1.46 -27.80 10.58
N ASP A 148 2.24 -27.75 11.66
CA ASP A 148 3.71 -27.78 11.63
C ASP A 148 4.32 -26.65 10.76
N ILE A 149 3.65 -25.50 10.72
CA ILE A 149 4.10 -24.30 9.99
C ILE A 149 4.87 -23.40 10.96
N ASP A 150 6.13 -23.08 10.64
CA ASP A 150 6.89 -22.08 11.37
C ASP A 150 6.20 -20.71 11.25
N ASN A 151 5.90 -20.08 12.38
CA ASN A 151 5.25 -18.78 12.40
C ASN A 151 6.17 -17.62 11.97
N GLY A 152 7.47 -17.85 11.76
CA GLY A 152 8.46 -16.88 11.26
C GLY A 152 8.66 -15.65 12.15
N GLY A 153 8.03 -15.63 13.31
CA GLY A 153 7.91 -14.47 14.18
C GLY A 153 6.50 -13.85 14.11
N TRP A 154 6.17 -13.08 15.15
CA TRP A 154 4.87 -12.42 15.28
C TRP A 154 5.00 -11.11 16.05
N ASP A 155 4.02 -10.22 15.84
CA ASP A 155 3.91 -8.98 16.58
C ASP A 155 2.48 -8.74 17.10
N TYR A 156 2.09 -7.48 17.30
CA TYR A 156 0.76 -7.10 17.78
C TYR A 156 -0.32 -7.27 16.72
N VAL A 157 0.04 -7.26 15.44
CA VAL A 157 -0.87 -7.21 14.29
C VAL A 157 -0.90 -8.54 13.53
N HIS A 158 0.25 -9.11 13.21
CA HIS A 158 0.38 -10.27 12.33
C HIS A 158 1.52 -11.22 12.73
N ALA A 159 1.56 -12.39 12.11
CA ALA A 159 2.68 -13.32 12.08
C ALA A 159 3.22 -13.43 10.65
N HIS A 160 4.46 -13.93 10.50
CA HIS A 160 5.13 -14.14 9.22
C HIS A 160 5.34 -15.64 8.92
N PRO A 161 4.27 -16.44 8.78
CA PRO A 161 4.38 -17.89 8.64
C PRO A 161 5.17 -18.26 7.37
N LYS A 162 6.04 -19.27 7.51
CA LYS A 162 6.84 -19.81 6.40
C LYS A 162 6.03 -20.85 5.63
N ILE A 163 5.01 -20.39 4.89
CA ILE A 163 4.12 -21.24 4.08
C ILE A 163 4.75 -21.51 2.71
N PHE A 164 5.31 -20.46 2.07
CA PHE A 164 5.97 -20.54 0.78
C PHE A 164 7.46 -20.23 0.91
N ASN A 165 8.28 -20.84 0.04
CA ASN A 165 9.72 -20.59 0.02
C ASN A 165 10.09 -19.32 -0.77
N ASP A 166 9.22 -18.88 -1.68
CA ASP A 166 9.44 -17.81 -2.65
C ASP A 166 8.53 -16.60 -2.42
N ALA A 167 7.64 -16.62 -1.43
CA ALA A 167 6.76 -15.51 -1.08
C ALA A 167 6.63 -15.35 0.44
N GLU A 168 6.69 -14.11 0.90
CA GLU A 168 6.38 -13.78 2.28
C GLU A 168 4.86 -13.68 2.47
N VAL A 169 4.35 -14.24 3.58
CA VAL A 169 2.97 -14.16 3.99
C VAL A 169 2.88 -13.40 5.30
N GLU A 170 2.03 -12.37 5.36
CA GLU A 170 1.63 -11.71 6.59
C GLU A 170 0.23 -12.19 7.00
N LEU A 171 0.18 -13.08 7.98
CA LEU A 171 -1.08 -13.58 8.53
C LEU A 171 -1.57 -12.65 9.63
N HIS A 172 -2.47 -11.75 9.28
CA HIS A 172 -3.06 -10.78 10.18
C HIS A 172 -4.15 -11.41 11.03
N TYR A 173 -4.10 -11.18 12.32
CA TYR A 173 -5.16 -11.46 13.30
C TYR A 173 -5.71 -10.17 13.89
N ARG A 174 -5.19 -9.03 13.43
CA ARG A 174 -5.66 -7.68 13.69
C ARG A 174 -5.51 -6.87 12.40
N LEU A 175 -6.56 -6.21 11.96
CA LEU A 175 -6.60 -5.57 10.64
C LEU A 175 -5.62 -4.40 10.52
N SER A 176 -5.66 -3.49 11.47
CA SER A 176 -4.68 -2.41 11.58
C SER A 176 -4.68 -1.78 12.98
N ILE A 177 -3.83 -0.79 13.17
CA ILE A 177 -3.70 -0.01 14.40
C ILE A 177 -3.50 1.46 14.08
N SER A 178 -3.81 2.35 15.02
CA SER A 178 -3.29 3.71 15.08
C SER A 178 -2.23 3.81 16.19
N HIS A 179 -1.26 4.70 16.02
CA HIS A 179 -0.26 5.00 17.05
C HIS A 179 -0.85 5.84 18.19
N ASP A 180 -1.86 6.65 17.91
CA ASP A 180 -2.63 7.39 18.92
C ASP A 180 -3.59 6.43 19.63
N LEU A 181 -3.52 6.36 20.97
CA LEU A 181 -4.30 5.41 21.77
C LEU A 181 -5.81 5.65 21.65
N PHE A 182 -6.26 6.92 21.57
CA PHE A 182 -7.68 7.24 21.42
C PHE A 182 -8.18 6.90 20.03
N LYS A 183 -7.43 7.24 18.99
CA LYS A 183 -7.71 6.82 17.62
C LYS A 183 -7.64 5.31 17.47
N ASN A 184 -6.67 4.65 18.14
CA ASN A 184 -6.56 3.20 18.11
C ASN A 184 -7.80 2.51 18.69
N ARG A 185 -8.38 3.03 19.76
CA ARG A 185 -9.64 2.49 20.28
C ARG A 185 -10.75 2.60 19.24
N LYS A 186 -10.95 3.77 18.65
CA LYS A 186 -11.95 3.99 17.60
C LYS A 186 -11.74 3.06 16.40
N ILE A 187 -10.49 2.91 15.92
CA ILE A 187 -10.21 2.04 14.79
C ILE A 187 -10.45 0.55 15.11
N GLN A 188 -10.19 0.10 16.34
CA GLN A 188 -10.53 -1.27 16.75
C GLN A 188 -12.06 -1.48 16.83
N GLU A 189 -12.81 -0.50 17.33
CA GLU A 189 -14.28 -0.51 17.35
C GLU A 189 -14.84 -0.54 15.92
N PHE A 190 -14.28 0.29 15.02
CA PHE A 190 -14.62 0.29 13.59
C PHE A 190 -14.37 -1.09 12.95
N TRP A 191 -13.18 -1.66 13.12
CA TRP A 191 -12.88 -2.99 12.58
C TRP A 191 -13.79 -4.07 13.14
N GLY A 192 -14.09 -4.02 14.43
CA GLY A 192 -15.01 -4.96 15.08
C GLY A 192 -16.42 -4.92 14.50
N SER A 193 -16.93 -3.74 14.14
CA SER A 193 -18.26 -3.57 13.54
C SER A 193 -18.31 -3.87 12.04
N HIS A 194 -17.15 -3.94 11.35
CA HIS A 194 -17.06 -4.16 9.90
C HIS A 194 -16.37 -5.47 9.52
N VAL A 195 -16.20 -6.39 10.46
CA VAL A 195 -15.53 -7.68 10.16
C VAL A 195 -16.21 -8.42 9.01
N ALA A 196 -17.55 -8.40 8.94
CA ALA A 196 -18.27 -9.04 7.85
C ALA A 196 -17.93 -8.44 6.47
N ASP A 197 -17.73 -7.13 6.40
CA ASP A 197 -17.38 -6.43 5.16
C ASP A 197 -15.98 -6.80 4.64
N PHE A 198 -15.09 -7.32 5.50
CA PHE A 198 -13.79 -7.88 5.08
C PHE A 198 -13.89 -9.20 4.32
N PHE A 199 -15.03 -9.86 4.38
CA PHE A 199 -15.28 -11.11 3.69
C PHE A 199 -16.40 -10.99 2.65
N ALA A 200 -16.83 -9.77 2.33
CA ALA A 200 -18.00 -9.54 1.49
C ALA A 200 -17.67 -9.45 -0.01
N GLY A 201 -16.42 -9.14 -0.35
CA GLY A 201 -15.98 -9.03 -1.73
C GLY A 201 -15.32 -10.30 -2.26
N LYS A 202 -15.18 -10.35 -3.57
CA LYS A 202 -14.48 -11.40 -4.31
C LYS A 202 -13.62 -10.77 -5.38
N ALA A 203 -12.44 -11.30 -5.59
CA ALA A 203 -11.55 -10.87 -6.66
C ALA A 203 -11.21 -12.07 -7.55
N GLU A 204 -11.47 -11.93 -8.84
CA GLU A 204 -11.08 -12.91 -9.85
C GLU A 204 -9.61 -12.70 -10.24
N LEU A 205 -8.79 -13.68 -9.95
CA LEU A 205 -7.42 -13.79 -10.41
C LEU A 205 -7.34 -14.74 -11.61
N PRO A 206 -6.31 -14.67 -12.45
CA PRO A 206 -6.18 -15.54 -13.62
C PRO A 206 -6.21 -17.05 -13.31
N CYS A 207 -5.93 -17.44 -12.07
CA CYS A 207 -5.85 -18.84 -11.62
C CYS A 207 -6.96 -19.27 -10.66
N GLY A 208 -7.90 -18.40 -10.30
CA GLY A 208 -9.00 -18.70 -9.39
C GLY A 208 -9.54 -17.47 -8.69
N GLU A 209 -10.51 -17.67 -7.80
CA GLU A 209 -11.16 -16.60 -7.02
C GLU A 209 -10.61 -16.57 -5.60
N ILE A 210 -10.47 -15.36 -5.04
CA ILE A 210 -10.13 -15.12 -3.64
C ILE A 210 -11.18 -14.25 -2.97
N VAL A 211 -11.40 -14.47 -1.67
CA VAL A 211 -12.20 -13.56 -0.85
C VAL A 211 -11.40 -12.29 -0.56
N CYS A 212 -12.05 -11.13 -0.69
CA CYS A 212 -11.46 -9.84 -0.42
C CYS A 212 -12.45 -8.90 0.28
N PRO A 213 -12.02 -7.74 0.79
CA PRO A 213 -12.92 -6.75 1.36
C PRO A 213 -13.91 -6.19 0.33
N SER A 214 -15.06 -5.68 0.82
CA SER A 214 -15.95 -4.84 0.01
C SER A 214 -15.22 -3.59 -0.48
N ASP A 215 -15.69 -2.96 -1.56
CA ASP A 215 -15.07 -1.73 -2.12
C ASP A 215 -14.97 -0.61 -1.08
N TYR A 216 -15.99 -0.47 -0.23
CA TYR A 216 -16.00 0.47 0.89
C TYR A 216 -14.83 0.23 1.86
N ILE A 217 -14.68 -1.00 2.33
CA ILE A 217 -13.61 -1.37 3.26
C ILE A 217 -12.24 -1.31 2.58
N HIS A 218 -12.13 -1.70 1.33
CA HIS A 218 -10.89 -1.56 0.56
C HIS A 218 -10.41 -0.11 0.56
N LEU A 219 -11.27 0.85 0.15
CA LEU A 219 -10.88 2.25 0.07
C LEU A 219 -10.55 2.84 1.44
N PHE A 220 -11.40 2.58 2.47
CA PHE A 220 -11.12 3.02 3.82
C PHE A 220 -9.78 2.45 4.35
N TYR A 221 -9.56 1.15 4.14
CA TYR A 221 -8.32 0.49 4.57
C TYR A 221 -7.09 1.07 3.87
N LEU A 222 -7.13 1.28 2.56
CA LEU A 222 -6.01 1.83 1.79
C LEU A 222 -5.65 3.25 2.27
N LEU A 223 -6.66 4.11 2.52
CA LEU A 223 -6.44 5.44 3.08
C LEU A 223 -5.80 5.35 4.47
N HIS A 224 -6.36 4.54 5.38
CA HIS A 224 -5.83 4.37 6.72
C HIS A 224 -4.42 3.77 6.71
N HIS A 225 -4.18 2.78 5.88
CA HIS A 225 -2.88 2.11 5.74
C HIS A 225 -1.80 3.08 5.21
N ALA A 226 -2.12 3.85 4.16
CA ALA A 226 -1.21 4.86 3.62
C ALA A 226 -0.92 5.96 4.66
N PHE A 227 -1.94 6.44 5.37
CA PHE A 227 -1.75 7.43 6.45
C PHE A 227 -0.83 6.90 7.56
N ARG A 228 -1.06 5.68 8.04
CA ARG A 228 -0.21 5.05 9.04
C ARG A 228 1.25 4.94 8.57
N HIS A 229 1.47 4.55 7.32
CA HIS A 229 2.82 4.47 6.75
C HIS A 229 3.47 5.84 6.59
N LEU A 230 2.71 6.87 6.22
CA LEU A 230 3.22 8.24 6.19
C LEU A 230 3.80 8.64 7.56
N ILE A 231 3.10 8.32 8.65
CA ILE A 231 3.57 8.62 10.01
C ILE A 231 4.78 7.78 10.41
N SER A 232 4.83 6.49 10.04
CA SER A 232 5.89 5.58 10.52
C SER A 232 7.17 5.58 9.69
N GLY A 233 7.11 5.83 8.38
CA GLY A 233 8.30 5.68 7.52
C GLY A 233 8.21 6.41 6.19
N GLY A 234 7.01 6.63 5.67
CA GLY A 234 6.75 7.25 4.37
C GLY A 234 5.89 6.38 3.47
N ILE A 235 5.38 6.99 2.42
CA ILE A 235 4.60 6.32 1.37
C ILE A 235 5.14 6.71 0.00
N GLY A 236 4.82 5.89 -1.02
CA GLY A 236 5.17 6.17 -2.41
C GLY A 236 3.94 6.35 -3.29
N LEU A 237 4.16 6.66 -4.57
CA LEU A 237 3.08 6.79 -5.55
C LEU A 237 2.36 5.47 -5.80
N ARG A 238 2.95 4.32 -5.49
CA ARG A 238 2.24 3.03 -5.58
C ARG A 238 1.03 3.00 -4.66
N GLN A 239 1.15 3.47 -3.40
CA GLN A 239 0.03 3.54 -2.48
C GLN A 239 -1.03 4.56 -2.93
N MET A 240 -0.61 5.67 -3.53
CA MET A 240 -1.54 6.63 -4.15
C MET A 240 -2.27 6.02 -5.35
N MET A 241 -1.60 5.22 -6.16
CA MET A 241 -2.20 4.51 -7.28
C MET A 241 -3.22 3.44 -6.82
N ASP A 242 -2.92 2.73 -5.72
CA ASP A 242 -3.88 1.81 -5.09
C ASP A 242 -5.18 2.55 -4.71
N ILE A 243 -5.05 3.72 -4.07
CA ILE A 243 -6.20 4.59 -3.71
C ILE A 243 -6.92 5.11 -4.96
N TYR A 244 -6.17 5.50 -6.00
CA TYR A 244 -6.74 5.97 -7.28
C TYR A 244 -7.68 4.93 -7.88
N PHE A 245 -7.24 3.69 -8.03
CA PHE A 245 -8.07 2.64 -8.59
C PHE A 245 -9.24 2.24 -7.68
N ALA A 246 -9.04 2.25 -6.36
CA ALA A 246 -10.13 2.00 -5.41
C ALA A 246 -11.22 3.11 -5.50
N ILE A 247 -10.84 4.36 -5.68
CA ILE A 247 -11.78 5.47 -5.91
C ILE A 247 -12.56 5.28 -7.22
N LEU A 248 -11.91 4.85 -8.30
CA LEU A 248 -12.58 4.63 -9.58
C LEU A 248 -13.58 3.46 -9.56
N ARG A 249 -13.36 2.47 -8.70
CA ARG A 249 -14.21 1.28 -8.57
C ARG A 249 -15.35 1.45 -7.58
N ARG A 250 -15.28 2.46 -6.71
CA ARG A 250 -16.25 2.65 -5.64
C ARG A 250 -17.67 2.90 -6.14
N ASP A 251 -18.65 2.47 -5.37
CA ASP A 251 -20.02 2.93 -5.51
C ASP A 251 -20.17 4.31 -4.84
N ALA A 252 -20.65 5.31 -5.56
CA ALA A 252 -20.88 6.66 -5.05
C ALA A 252 -21.87 6.70 -3.86
N GLY A 253 -22.77 5.72 -3.75
CA GLY A 253 -23.68 5.59 -2.60
C GLY A 253 -22.98 5.42 -1.26
N MET A 254 -21.70 5.01 -1.25
CA MET A 254 -20.92 4.87 -0.02
C MET A 254 -20.19 6.16 0.41
N ASP A 255 -20.11 7.18 -0.44
CA ASP A 255 -19.23 8.36 -0.23
C ASP A 255 -19.52 9.09 1.08
N ALA A 256 -20.78 9.36 1.39
CA ALA A 256 -21.17 10.06 2.63
C ALA A 256 -20.74 9.29 3.89
N ARG A 257 -20.90 7.96 3.89
CA ARG A 257 -20.46 7.09 4.98
C ARG A 257 -18.93 7.08 5.08
N LEU A 258 -18.23 6.93 3.97
CA LEU A 258 -16.79 6.93 3.91
C LEU A 258 -16.19 8.24 4.43
N MET A 259 -16.73 9.38 4.00
CA MET A 259 -16.30 10.70 4.48
C MET A 259 -16.49 10.85 6.00
N LYS A 260 -17.64 10.41 6.51
CA LYS A 260 -17.93 10.43 7.95
C LYS A 260 -16.89 9.58 8.72
N ASP A 261 -16.64 8.34 8.29
CA ASP A 261 -15.77 7.44 9.02
C ASP A 261 -14.30 7.88 8.96
N VAL A 262 -13.85 8.41 7.83
CA VAL A 262 -12.51 9.03 7.68
C VAL A 262 -12.38 10.27 8.58
N ASN A 263 -13.43 11.09 8.70
CA ASN A 263 -13.46 12.24 9.61
C ASN A 263 -13.40 11.79 11.07
N ASP A 264 -14.20 10.81 11.46
CA ASP A 264 -14.25 10.28 12.83
C ASP A 264 -12.89 9.69 13.28
N MET A 265 -12.08 9.21 12.32
CA MET A 265 -10.70 8.75 12.54
C MET A 265 -9.66 9.88 12.49
N GLY A 266 -10.07 11.12 12.21
CA GLY A 266 -9.18 12.28 12.11
C GLY A 266 -8.24 12.24 10.90
N MET A 267 -8.66 11.63 9.80
CA MET A 267 -7.86 11.48 8.58
C MET A 267 -8.28 12.43 7.45
N THR A 268 -9.22 13.35 7.68
CA THR A 268 -9.76 14.25 6.63
C THR A 268 -8.66 15.05 5.95
N ARG A 269 -7.70 15.62 6.70
CA ARG A 269 -6.56 16.36 6.14
C ARG A 269 -5.75 15.51 5.17
N PHE A 270 -5.42 14.29 5.55
CA PHE A 270 -4.71 13.35 4.70
C PHE A 270 -5.52 12.96 3.46
N ALA A 271 -6.82 12.75 3.60
CA ALA A 271 -7.70 12.42 2.48
C ALA A 271 -7.79 13.58 1.47
N SER A 272 -7.96 14.84 1.94
CA SER A 272 -7.95 16.04 1.10
C SER A 272 -6.60 16.27 0.40
N ALA A 273 -5.49 16.04 1.09
CA ALA A 273 -4.15 16.06 0.51
C ALA A 273 -3.99 14.98 -0.57
N SER A 274 -4.49 13.76 -0.28
CA SER A 274 -4.47 12.65 -1.23
C SER A 274 -5.27 12.97 -2.49
N MET A 275 -6.46 13.57 -2.39
CA MET A 275 -7.24 14.00 -3.56
C MET A 275 -6.46 14.97 -4.44
N TRP A 276 -5.72 15.93 -3.86
CA TRP A 276 -4.88 16.82 -4.64
C TRP A 276 -3.74 16.08 -5.35
N VAL A 277 -3.05 15.15 -4.67
CA VAL A 277 -2.01 14.32 -5.27
C VAL A 277 -2.58 13.46 -6.41
N LEU A 278 -3.75 12.85 -6.22
CA LEU A 278 -4.39 12.03 -7.25
C LEU A 278 -4.78 12.83 -8.49
N ARG A 279 -5.26 14.07 -8.30
CA ARG A 279 -5.56 14.99 -9.42
C ARG A 279 -4.29 15.43 -10.14
N THR A 280 -3.25 15.75 -9.41
CA THR A 280 -1.99 16.25 -9.97
C THR A 280 -1.21 15.17 -10.71
N VAL A 281 -1.08 13.97 -10.09
CA VAL A 281 -0.23 12.89 -10.62
C VAL A 281 -0.95 12.02 -11.64
N PHE A 282 -2.22 11.65 -11.36
CA PHE A 282 -2.98 10.68 -12.18
C PHE A 282 -4.07 11.33 -13.01
N ALA A 283 -4.24 12.66 -12.93
CA ALA A 283 -5.32 13.41 -13.54
C ALA A 283 -6.71 12.87 -13.16
N LEU A 284 -6.89 12.49 -11.87
CA LEU A 284 -8.21 12.10 -11.36
C LEU A 284 -9.19 13.26 -11.55
N PRO A 285 -10.37 13.06 -12.16
CA PRO A 285 -11.37 14.11 -12.27
C PRO A 285 -11.88 14.54 -10.88
N GLU A 286 -12.50 15.72 -10.83
CA GLU A 286 -13.16 16.18 -9.61
C GLU A 286 -14.33 15.28 -9.26
N ILE A 287 -14.44 14.95 -7.96
CA ILE A 287 -15.49 14.10 -7.42
C ILE A 287 -16.16 14.86 -6.26
N PRO A 288 -17.24 15.61 -6.54
CA PRO A 288 -17.87 16.50 -5.57
C PRO A 288 -18.41 15.79 -4.31
N SER A 289 -18.67 14.49 -4.39
CA SER A 289 -19.15 13.67 -3.26
C SER A 289 -18.06 13.18 -2.31
N LEU A 290 -16.78 13.44 -2.62
CA LEU A 290 -15.63 13.15 -1.77
C LEU A 290 -14.98 14.44 -1.23
N TRP A 291 -13.82 14.30 -0.60
CA TRP A 291 -13.07 15.42 -0.03
C TRP A 291 -12.62 16.40 -1.10
N ASN A 292 -12.78 17.69 -0.82
CA ASN A 292 -12.16 18.72 -1.63
C ASN A 292 -10.63 18.58 -1.59
N ALA A 293 -9.99 18.74 -2.72
CA ALA A 293 -8.54 18.73 -2.81
C ALA A 293 -7.95 19.94 -2.08
N ASP A 294 -7.03 19.70 -1.15
CA ASP A 294 -6.27 20.73 -0.45
C ASP A 294 -4.90 20.87 -1.11
N GLU A 295 -4.63 22.01 -1.73
CA GLU A 295 -3.39 22.23 -2.47
C GLU A 295 -2.17 22.31 -1.54
N ALA A 296 -2.26 23.00 -0.41
CA ALA A 296 -1.14 23.18 0.50
C ALA A 296 -0.71 21.86 1.14
N GLU A 297 -1.66 21.11 1.68
CA GLU A 297 -1.43 19.79 2.26
C GLU A 297 -1.05 18.75 1.18
N GLY A 298 -1.63 18.84 0.00
CA GLY A 298 -1.30 17.99 -1.14
C GLY A 298 0.11 18.20 -1.66
N GLN A 299 0.56 19.44 -1.74
CA GLN A 299 1.94 19.76 -2.12
C GLN A 299 2.94 19.24 -1.08
N PHE A 300 2.63 19.38 0.21
CA PHE A 300 3.43 18.79 1.28
C PHE A 300 3.50 17.27 1.13
N LEU A 301 2.35 16.61 0.99
CA LEU A 301 2.26 15.15 0.82
C LEU A 301 3.04 14.67 -0.41
N LEU A 302 2.90 15.34 -1.55
CA LEU A 302 3.62 15.00 -2.77
C LEU A 302 5.13 15.15 -2.60
N ASN A 303 5.60 16.21 -1.91
CA ASN A 303 7.02 16.39 -1.60
C ASN A 303 7.56 15.26 -0.72
N GLU A 304 6.78 14.81 0.29
CA GLU A 304 7.15 13.66 1.12
C GLU A 304 7.24 12.37 0.31
N ILE A 305 6.28 12.12 -0.58
CA ILE A 305 6.25 10.96 -1.47
C ILE A 305 7.46 10.98 -2.41
N MET A 306 7.71 12.10 -3.07
CA MET A 306 8.81 12.20 -4.05
C MET A 306 10.18 12.14 -3.40
N ALA A 307 10.35 12.70 -2.20
CA ALA A 307 11.61 12.60 -1.43
C ALA A 307 11.84 11.15 -0.94
N GLY A 308 10.81 10.55 -0.32
CA GLY A 308 10.92 9.25 0.35
C GLY A 308 10.92 8.05 -0.58
N GLY A 309 10.17 8.10 -1.67
CA GLY A 309 9.88 6.91 -2.47
C GLY A 309 9.06 5.87 -1.68
N ASN A 310 8.99 4.64 -2.18
CA ASN A 310 8.19 3.60 -1.55
C ASN A 310 8.66 3.32 -0.11
N PHE A 311 7.76 3.46 0.86
CA PHE A 311 8.00 3.28 2.30
C PHE A 311 9.16 4.13 2.87
N GLY A 312 9.51 5.25 2.23
CA GLY A 312 10.58 6.13 2.69
C GLY A 312 12.00 5.60 2.49
N HIS A 313 12.19 4.46 1.81
CA HIS A 313 13.51 3.85 1.61
C HIS A 313 14.51 4.73 0.85
N GLY A 314 14.01 5.66 0.04
CA GLY A 314 14.84 6.63 -0.70
C GLY A 314 15.09 7.94 0.03
N ASP A 315 14.60 8.11 1.27
CA ASP A 315 14.66 9.38 1.97
C ASP A 315 16.05 9.65 2.56
N THR A 316 16.78 10.55 1.91
CA THR A 316 18.13 10.95 2.37
C THR A 316 18.12 12.01 3.49
N ARG A 317 16.97 12.62 3.80
CA ARG A 317 16.81 13.62 4.88
C ARG A 317 16.89 12.97 6.26
N PHE A 318 16.48 11.70 6.36
CA PHE A 318 16.54 10.90 7.57
C PHE A 318 17.57 9.78 7.40
N ARG A 319 18.46 9.63 8.41
CA ARG A 319 19.45 8.54 8.41
C ARG A 319 18.74 7.25 8.80
N HIS A 320 19.12 6.13 8.17
CA HIS A 320 18.63 4.80 8.54
C HIS A 320 19.64 4.09 9.46
N PRO A 321 19.64 4.41 10.76
CA PRO A 321 20.61 3.86 11.70
C PRO A 321 20.34 2.38 11.96
N THR A 322 21.41 1.60 12.12
CA THR A 322 21.32 0.17 12.45
C THR A 322 21.04 -0.06 13.94
N SER A 323 21.38 0.91 14.82
CA SER A 323 21.17 0.81 16.25
C SER A 323 19.71 1.12 16.65
N ARG A 324 19.22 0.45 17.72
CA ARG A 324 17.86 0.69 18.25
C ARG A 324 17.65 2.13 18.73
N ALA A 325 18.64 2.70 19.42
CA ALA A 325 18.61 4.09 19.88
C ALA A 325 18.58 5.06 18.68
N GLY A 326 19.38 4.81 17.66
CA GLY A 326 19.36 5.60 16.42
C GLY A 326 18.00 5.56 15.73
N LYS A 327 17.34 4.40 15.67
CA LYS A 327 15.98 4.29 15.10
C LYS A 327 14.95 5.11 15.88
N LEU A 328 15.03 5.16 17.21
CA LEU A 328 14.12 6.01 18.01
C LEU A 328 14.37 7.50 17.73
N VAL A 329 15.63 7.92 17.58
CA VAL A 329 15.98 9.30 17.23
C VAL A 329 15.47 9.64 15.82
N GLU A 330 15.60 8.74 14.87
CA GLU A 330 15.07 8.92 13.51
C GLU A 330 13.55 9.10 13.54
N ILE A 331 12.82 8.19 14.23
CA ILE A 331 11.38 8.28 14.43
C ILE A 331 11.00 9.65 15.04
N ALA A 332 11.70 10.09 16.08
CA ALA A 332 11.42 11.36 16.73
C ALA A 332 11.64 12.55 15.76
N ARG A 333 12.73 12.57 15.00
CA ARG A 333 13.01 13.62 14.01
C ARG A 333 11.96 13.66 12.90
N ARG A 334 11.56 12.48 12.38
CA ARG A 334 10.51 12.38 11.38
C ARG A 334 9.18 12.89 11.91
N ASN A 335 8.81 12.49 13.12
CA ASN A 335 7.56 12.93 13.71
C ASN A 335 7.56 14.43 14.02
N LEU A 336 8.68 15.01 14.42
CA LEU A 336 8.82 16.48 14.54
C LEU A 336 8.61 17.20 13.21
N HIS A 337 9.10 16.63 12.11
CA HIS A 337 8.87 17.17 10.76
C HIS A 337 7.38 17.10 10.36
N LEU A 338 6.65 16.04 10.76
CA LEU A 338 5.23 15.88 10.48
C LEU A 338 4.29 16.62 11.44
N LEU A 339 4.83 17.20 12.53
CA LEU A 339 4.04 17.74 13.63
C LEU A 339 3.09 18.86 13.21
N SER A 340 3.49 19.73 12.28
CA SER A 340 2.65 20.83 11.79
C SER A 340 1.47 20.39 10.93
N HIS A 341 1.49 19.15 10.43
CA HIS A 341 0.47 18.60 9.55
C HIS A 341 -0.39 17.53 10.24
N TYR A 342 0.20 16.69 11.12
CA TYR A 342 -0.43 15.51 11.73
C TYR A 342 -0.10 15.41 13.23
N GLU A 343 -0.45 16.45 14.00
CA GLU A 343 -0.03 16.69 15.38
C GLU A 343 -0.21 15.47 16.31
N SER A 344 -1.44 14.96 16.44
CA SER A 344 -1.72 13.89 17.40
C SER A 344 -1.01 12.58 17.06
N ASP A 345 -0.97 12.22 15.78
CA ASP A 345 -0.34 10.98 15.33
C ASP A 345 1.18 11.05 15.41
N ALA A 346 1.76 12.22 15.06
CA ALA A 346 3.19 12.47 15.16
C ALA A 346 3.68 12.45 16.60
N LEU A 347 2.92 13.03 17.55
CA LEU A 347 3.25 12.98 18.97
C LEU A 347 3.10 11.58 19.57
N ALA A 348 2.09 10.82 19.15
CA ALA A 348 1.80 9.50 19.68
C ALA A 348 2.76 8.40 19.22
N ALA A 349 3.31 8.51 18.02
CA ALA A 349 4.12 7.44 17.42
C ALA A 349 5.34 7.00 18.25
N PRO A 350 6.18 7.89 18.83
CA PRO A 350 7.31 7.47 19.66
C PRO A 350 6.86 6.67 20.90
N PHE A 351 5.76 7.06 21.53
CA PHE A 351 5.22 6.36 22.70
C PHE A 351 4.67 4.99 22.34
N TYR A 352 4.03 4.85 21.17
CA TYR A 352 3.60 3.56 20.66
C TYR A 352 4.77 2.60 20.49
N TYR A 353 5.90 3.01 19.91
CA TYR A 353 7.06 2.14 19.72
C TYR A 353 7.67 1.68 21.06
N ILE A 354 7.73 2.57 22.05
CA ILE A 354 8.17 2.22 23.41
C ILE A 354 7.22 1.20 24.03
N TRP A 355 5.92 1.46 23.99
CA TRP A 355 4.89 0.56 24.50
C TRP A 355 4.96 -0.81 23.81
N HIS A 356 5.06 -0.86 22.49
CA HIS A 356 5.12 -2.09 21.70
C HIS A 356 6.34 -2.94 22.06
N PHE A 357 7.48 -2.30 22.32
CA PHE A 357 8.69 -2.97 22.77
C PHE A 357 8.48 -3.71 24.10
N PHE A 358 7.88 -3.07 25.11
CA PHE A 358 7.60 -3.70 26.40
C PHE A 358 6.50 -4.76 26.28
N TRP A 359 5.43 -4.46 25.54
CA TRP A 359 4.34 -5.39 25.28
C TRP A 359 4.85 -6.70 24.70
N LYS A 360 5.70 -6.65 23.66
CA LYS A 360 6.25 -7.85 23.02
C LYS A 360 7.05 -8.71 24.02
N ARG A 361 7.87 -8.11 24.88
CA ARG A 361 8.62 -8.81 25.91
C ARG A 361 7.71 -9.51 26.93
N ILE A 362 6.68 -8.82 27.41
CA ILE A 362 5.69 -9.39 28.32
C ILE A 362 4.99 -10.60 27.68
N GLN A 363 4.60 -10.51 26.42
CA GLN A 363 3.95 -11.63 25.72
C GLN A 363 4.90 -12.84 25.57
N ILE A 364 6.17 -12.62 25.25
CA ILE A 364 7.18 -13.69 25.17
C ILE A 364 7.31 -14.39 26.54
N CYS A 365 7.42 -13.63 27.61
CA CYS A 365 7.49 -14.20 28.96
C CYS A 365 6.23 -15.02 29.31
N ARG A 366 5.03 -14.49 29.02
CA ARG A 366 3.76 -15.22 29.24
C ARG A 366 3.69 -16.54 28.46
N MET A 367 4.12 -16.55 27.20
CA MET A 367 4.17 -17.79 26.39
C MET A 367 5.17 -18.80 26.97
N TRP A 368 6.32 -18.36 27.47
CA TRP A 368 7.32 -19.22 28.08
C TRP A 368 6.78 -19.90 29.35
N PHE A 369 6.09 -19.16 30.22
CA PHE A 369 5.45 -19.73 31.41
C PHE A 369 4.34 -20.73 31.07
N ARG A 370 3.47 -20.42 30.07
CA ARG A 370 2.40 -21.34 29.63
C ARG A 370 2.90 -22.64 28.99
N ARG A 371 4.14 -22.68 28.48
CA ARG A 371 4.75 -23.94 27.97
C ARG A 371 5.33 -24.85 29.04
N ARG A 372 5.49 -24.34 30.25
CA ARG A 372 6.07 -25.08 31.39
C ARG A 372 5.02 -25.49 32.43
N ALA A 373 3.84 -24.93 32.37
CA ALA A 373 2.67 -25.36 33.13
C ALA A 373 1.85 -26.38 32.32
#